data_9a552fdd30ec5629bc21b7413a5116e5
#
_entry.id   9a552fdd30ec5629bc21b7413a5116e5
#
_cell.length_a   1.000
_cell.length_b   1.000
_cell.length_c   1.000
_cell.angle_alpha   90.00
_cell.angle_beta   90.00
_cell.angle_gamma   90.00
#
_symmetry.space_group_name_H-M   'P 1'
#
loop_
_entity.id
_entity.type
_entity.pdbx_description
1 polymer ?
#
loop_
_entity_poly.entity_id
_entity_poly.type
_entity_poly.pdbx_seq_one_letter_code
_entity_poly.pdbx_strand_id
1 'polypeptide(L)'
;ERRIQDMKRLWADLLGRDHVVDALGAGFELEDRHTAWPIPARIDEVALTSHRVLFAGDAAMATDVMTGEGIGQALLTGRLAAEAIADAGALRPERAAATYERAVEHHLFADHRMSRALGSILARPWGARGAIRVVEASGEWGRRNFARWMFEDEPRALVLTPSRWH
;
A
#
# COMPACT_ATOMS: atom_id res chain seq x y z
N GLU A 1 18.51 -0.07 -0.03
CA GLU A 1 17.89 -1.40 0.22
C GLU A 1 18.51 -2.00 1.48
N ARG A 2 17.71 -2.15 2.53
CA ARG A 2 18.13 -2.89 3.73
C ARG A 2 18.18 -4.38 3.37
N ARG A 3 19.32 -5.01 3.59
CA ARG A 3 19.49 -6.45 3.31
C ARG A 3 18.67 -7.29 4.28
N ILE A 4 18.28 -8.51 3.88
CA ILE A 4 17.54 -9.47 4.73
C ILE A 4 18.27 -9.73 6.05
N GLN A 5 19.61 -9.67 6.08
CA GLN A 5 20.42 -9.77 7.30
C GLN A 5 20.13 -8.65 8.30
N ASP A 6 19.82 -7.42 7.82
CA ASP A 6 19.47 -6.28 8.68
C ASP A 6 18.10 -6.49 9.34
N MET A 7 17.16 -7.20 8.69
CA MET A 7 15.84 -7.50 9.25
C MET A 7 15.93 -8.45 10.44
N LYS A 8 16.77 -9.47 10.36
CA LYS A 8 16.98 -10.42 11.49
C LYS A 8 17.56 -9.70 12.72
N ARG A 9 18.53 -8.81 12.47
CA ARG A 9 19.12 -7.99 13.53
C ARG A 9 18.10 -7.04 14.14
N LEU A 10 17.33 -6.35 13.31
CA LEU A 10 16.28 -5.44 13.78
C LEU A 10 15.20 -6.17 14.58
N TRP A 11 14.86 -7.40 14.21
CA TRP A 11 13.94 -8.24 14.96
C TRP A 11 14.49 -8.61 16.33
N ALA A 12 15.75 -9.07 16.40
CA ALA A 12 16.41 -9.36 17.67
C ALA A 12 16.53 -8.11 18.56
N ASP A 13 16.93 -6.96 17.99
CA ASP A 13 17.04 -5.68 18.71
C ASP A 13 15.65 -5.24 19.22
N LEU A 14 14.57 -5.47 18.46
CA LEU A 14 13.21 -5.14 18.88
C LEU A 14 12.77 -5.96 20.09
N LEU A 15 12.99 -7.26 20.03
CA LEU A 15 12.61 -8.18 21.13
C LEU A 15 13.39 -7.93 22.42
N GLY A 16 14.60 -7.37 22.33
CA GLY A 16 15.42 -7.01 23.49
C GLY A 16 15.14 -5.63 24.10
N ARG A 17 14.16 -4.86 23.57
CA ARG A 17 13.82 -3.54 24.13
C ARG A 17 13.00 -3.64 25.39
N ASP A 18 13.32 -2.85 26.42
CA ASP A 18 12.70 -2.89 27.75
C ASP A 18 11.16 -2.87 27.66
N HIS A 19 10.58 -1.95 26.89
CA HIS A 19 9.13 -1.84 26.75
C HIS A 19 8.48 -3.05 26.03
N VAL A 20 9.22 -3.79 25.23
CA VAL A 20 8.72 -5.04 24.59
C VAL A 20 8.82 -6.18 25.60
N VAL A 21 9.93 -6.29 26.32
CA VAL A 21 10.12 -7.28 27.38
C VAL A 21 9.09 -7.08 28.49
N ASP A 22 8.83 -5.83 28.89
CA ASP A 22 7.83 -5.49 29.89
C ASP A 22 6.40 -5.88 29.45
N ALA A 23 6.09 -5.66 28.16
CA ALA A 23 4.77 -5.98 27.61
C ALA A 23 4.54 -7.49 27.45
N LEU A 24 5.57 -8.26 27.09
CA LEU A 24 5.49 -9.69 26.84
C LEU A 24 5.78 -10.54 28.11
N GLY A 25 6.45 -9.96 29.11
CA GLY A 25 6.98 -10.64 30.29
C GLY A 25 8.41 -11.14 30.07
N ALA A 26 9.25 -11.06 31.09
CA ALA A 26 10.67 -11.39 31.02
C ALA A 26 11.01 -12.85 30.60
N GLY A 27 10.02 -13.72 30.67
CA GLY A 27 10.18 -15.16 30.34
C GLY A 27 9.48 -15.55 29.04
N PHE A 28 9.13 -14.62 28.16
CA PHE A 28 8.49 -14.97 26.89
C PHE A 28 9.42 -15.79 26.00
N GLU A 29 8.82 -16.73 25.29
CA GLU A 29 9.51 -17.56 24.30
C GLU A 29 8.79 -17.40 22.95
N LEU A 30 9.57 -17.44 21.86
CA LEU A 30 8.99 -17.43 20.51
C LEU A 30 8.45 -18.82 20.20
N GLU A 31 7.19 -18.89 19.80
CA GLU A 31 6.54 -20.17 19.45
C GLU A 31 7.16 -20.81 18.22
N ASP A 32 7.62 -20.00 17.25
CA ASP A 32 8.17 -20.50 16.00
C ASP A 32 9.23 -19.55 15.42
N ARG A 33 9.86 -20.02 14.36
CA ARG A 33 10.86 -19.25 13.62
C ARG A 33 10.22 -18.03 12.96
N HIS A 34 10.77 -16.85 13.23
CA HIS A 34 10.40 -15.62 12.52
C HIS A 34 10.57 -15.78 11.01
N THR A 35 9.49 -15.56 10.27
CA THR A 35 9.47 -15.54 8.81
C THR A 35 9.02 -14.16 8.33
N ALA A 36 9.81 -13.53 7.46
CA ALA A 36 9.47 -12.26 6.83
C ALA A 36 9.27 -12.45 5.34
N TRP A 37 8.26 -11.83 4.78
CA TRP A 37 7.98 -11.82 3.36
C TRP A 37 7.97 -10.38 2.84
N PRO A 38 8.55 -10.09 1.65
CA PRO A 38 8.49 -8.76 1.08
C PRO A 38 7.06 -8.42 0.68
N ILE A 39 6.61 -7.21 1.06
CA ILE A 39 5.31 -6.68 0.66
C ILE A 39 5.46 -6.06 -0.73
N PRO A 40 4.77 -6.56 -1.76
CA PRO A 40 4.91 -6.07 -3.12
C PRO A 40 4.06 -4.81 -3.34
N ALA A 41 4.68 -3.71 -3.72
CA ALA A 41 4.04 -2.41 -3.91
C ALA A 41 4.56 -1.73 -5.18
N ARG A 42 4.27 -2.30 -6.38
CA ARG A 42 4.70 -1.81 -7.69
C ARG A 42 3.67 -2.05 -8.78
N ILE A 43 2.40 -1.83 -8.48
CA ILE A 43 1.28 -2.12 -9.38
C ILE A 43 1.38 -1.39 -10.73
N ASP A 44 2.01 -0.23 -10.79
CA ASP A 44 2.19 0.58 -11.99
C ASP A 44 3.44 0.19 -12.83
N GLU A 45 4.18 -0.84 -12.41
CA GLU A 45 5.41 -1.31 -13.06
C GLU A 45 5.33 -2.77 -13.52
N VAL A 46 4.20 -3.45 -13.28
CA VAL A 46 4.06 -4.88 -13.57
C VAL A 46 2.92 -5.15 -14.54
N ALA A 47 2.99 -6.31 -15.21
CA ALA A 47 1.86 -6.77 -16.00
C ALA A 47 0.70 -7.17 -15.07
N LEU A 48 -0.49 -6.61 -15.33
CA LEU A 48 -1.70 -6.92 -14.57
C LEU A 48 -2.44 -8.12 -15.13
N THR A 49 -2.08 -8.54 -16.34
CA THR A 49 -2.73 -9.64 -17.04
C THR A 49 -1.71 -10.51 -17.77
N SER A 50 -2.05 -11.77 -18.00
CA SER A 50 -1.28 -12.66 -18.85
C SER A 50 -2.22 -13.68 -19.47
N HIS A 51 -2.34 -13.71 -20.80
CA HIS A 51 -3.25 -14.58 -21.55
C HIS A 51 -4.71 -14.49 -21.01
N ARG A 52 -5.14 -15.49 -20.26
CA ARG A 52 -6.48 -15.59 -19.66
C ARG A 52 -6.46 -15.39 -18.14
N VAL A 53 -5.40 -14.86 -17.60
CA VAL A 53 -5.21 -14.63 -16.16
C VAL A 53 -5.24 -13.13 -15.90
N LEU A 54 -5.99 -12.71 -14.89
CA LEU A 54 -5.97 -11.37 -14.30
C LEU A 54 -5.33 -11.49 -12.92
N PHE A 55 -4.31 -10.69 -12.65
CA PHE A 55 -3.64 -10.66 -11.35
C PHE A 55 -4.33 -9.65 -10.45
N ALA A 56 -4.61 -10.01 -9.19
CA ALA A 56 -5.24 -9.14 -8.20
C ALA A 56 -4.49 -9.19 -6.86
N GLY A 57 -4.67 -8.18 -6.02
CA GLY A 57 -4.01 -8.09 -4.72
C GLY A 57 -2.49 -8.15 -4.83
N ASP A 58 -1.85 -8.95 -3.99
CA ASP A 58 -0.40 -9.12 -3.97
C ASP A 58 0.16 -9.68 -5.28
N ALA A 59 -0.59 -10.50 -6.01
CA ALA A 59 -0.19 -10.98 -7.33
C ALA A 59 -0.09 -9.84 -8.36
N ALA A 60 -0.85 -8.75 -8.19
CA ALA A 60 -0.76 -7.52 -8.97
C ALA A 60 0.20 -6.49 -8.33
N MET A 61 0.90 -6.84 -7.26
CA MET A 61 1.73 -5.92 -6.47
C MET A 61 0.98 -4.65 -6.02
N ALA A 62 -0.29 -4.81 -5.61
CA ALA A 62 -1.23 -3.72 -5.38
C ALA A 62 -1.16 -3.10 -3.98
N THR A 63 -0.28 -3.58 -3.10
CA THR A 63 -0.15 -3.05 -1.74
C THR A 63 0.16 -1.55 -1.74
N ASP A 64 -0.44 -0.82 -0.81
CA ASP A 64 -0.18 0.60 -0.63
C ASP A 64 1.28 0.86 -0.19
N VAL A 65 1.95 1.74 -0.89
CA VAL A 65 3.37 2.08 -0.63
C VAL A 65 3.59 2.75 0.71
N MET A 66 2.63 3.56 1.19
CA MET A 66 2.79 4.36 2.39
C MET A 66 2.45 3.60 3.67
N THR A 67 1.35 2.89 3.66
CA THR A 67 0.83 2.21 4.85
C THR A 67 1.23 0.74 4.91
N GLY A 68 1.58 0.14 3.77
CA GLY A 68 1.78 -1.31 3.66
C GLY A 68 0.47 -2.10 3.72
N GLU A 69 -0.68 -1.41 3.66
CA GLU A 69 -2.00 -2.02 3.65
C GLU A 69 -2.29 -2.59 2.27
N GLY A 70 -2.80 -3.82 2.21
CA GLY A 70 -3.09 -4.54 0.97
C GLY A 70 -4.51 -5.09 0.88
N ILE A 71 -5.28 -5.07 1.99
CA ILE A 71 -6.61 -5.69 2.03
C ILE A 71 -7.59 -4.92 1.14
N GLY A 72 -7.66 -3.59 1.28
CA GLY A 72 -8.52 -2.75 0.46
C GLY A 72 -8.18 -2.85 -1.03
N GLN A 73 -6.89 -2.81 -1.37
CA GLN A 73 -6.42 -2.97 -2.75
C GLN A 73 -6.71 -4.36 -3.32
N ALA A 74 -6.60 -5.42 -2.51
CA ALA A 74 -6.92 -6.77 -2.94
C ALA A 74 -8.43 -6.91 -3.23
N LEU A 75 -9.28 -6.38 -2.37
CA LEU A 75 -10.73 -6.35 -2.57
C LEU A 75 -11.12 -5.53 -3.80
N LEU A 76 -10.53 -4.34 -3.97
CA LEU A 76 -10.78 -3.49 -5.12
C LEU A 76 -10.36 -4.17 -6.42
N THR A 77 -9.13 -4.65 -6.52
CA THR A 77 -8.62 -5.30 -7.75
C THR A 77 -9.38 -6.59 -8.06
N GLY A 78 -9.76 -7.37 -7.03
CA GLY A 78 -10.62 -8.55 -7.19
C GLY A 78 -12.00 -8.20 -7.75
N ARG A 79 -12.63 -7.15 -7.23
CA ARG A 79 -13.92 -6.65 -7.74
C ARG A 79 -13.81 -6.18 -9.19
N LEU A 80 -12.79 -5.36 -9.52
CA LEU A 80 -12.55 -4.87 -10.88
C LEU A 80 -12.31 -6.02 -11.87
N ALA A 81 -11.60 -7.06 -11.46
CA ALA A 81 -11.39 -8.26 -12.26
C ALA A 81 -12.72 -9.01 -12.52
N ALA A 82 -13.54 -9.17 -11.48
CA ALA A 82 -14.84 -9.83 -11.61
C ALA A 82 -15.79 -9.05 -12.55
N GLU A 83 -15.86 -7.72 -12.38
CA GLU A 83 -16.65 -6.83 -13.25
C GLU A 83 -16.19 -6.92 -14.71
N ALA A 84 -14.88 -6.88 -14.97
CA ALA A 84 -14.31 -6.98 -16.30
C ALA A 84 -14.63 -8.33 -16.98
N ILE A 85 -14.59 -9.42 -16.23
CA ILE A 85 -14.95 -10.76 -16.73
C ILE A 85 -16.46 -10.82 -17.04
N ALA A 86 -17.30 -10.31 -16.15
CA ALA A 86 -18.74 -10.29 -16.32
C ALA A 86 -19.16 -9.51 -17.58
N ASP A 87 -18.58 -8.33 -17.77
CA ASP A 87 -18.85 -7.45 -18.92
C ASP A 87 -18.36 -8.04 -20.24
N ALA A 88 -17.19 -8.67 -20.24
CA ALA A 88 -16.62 -9.26 -21.45
C ALA A 88 -17.32 -10.56 -21.85
N GLY A 89 -17.73 -11.36 -20.87
CA GLY A 89 -18.19 -12.73 -21.02
C GLY A 89 -17.05 -13.72 -21.30
N ALA A 90 -17.31 -14.99 -21.05
CA ALA A 90 -16.31 -16.07 -21.02
C ALA A 90 -15.50 -16.26 -22.32
N LEU A 91 -16.02 -15.83 -23.45
CA LEU A 91 -15.42 -16.04 -24.77
C LEU A 91 -14.55 -14.88 -25.25
N ARG A 92 -14.36 -13.82 -24.46
CA ARG A 92 -13.62 -12.60 -24.83
C ARG A 92 -12.58 -12.21 -23.81
N PRO A 93 -11.57 -13.07 -23.53
CA PRO A 93 -10.59 -12.84 -22.48
C PRO A 93 -9.74 -11.56 -22.72
N GLU A 94 -9.45 -11.22 -23.99
CA GLU A 94 -8.69 -10.01 -24.33
C GLU A 94 -9.48 -8.73 -23.95
N ARG A 95 -10.80 -8.76 -24.12
CA ARG A 95 -11.64 -7.64 -23.70
C ARG A 95 -11.69 -7.52 -22.18
N ALA A 96 -11.78 -8.65 -21.47
CA ALA A 96 -11.73 -8.67 -20.01
C ALA A 96 -10.40 -8.08 -19.51
N ALA A 97 -9.28 -8.53 -20.09
CA ALA A 97 -7.94 -8.03 -19.74
C ALA A 97 -7.83 -6.51 -19.94
N ALA A 98 -8.17 -6.01 -21.13
CA ALA A 98 -8.09 -4.58 -21.44
C ALA A 98 -9.05 -3.72 -20.58
N THR A 99 -10.21 -4.25 -20.19
CA THR A 99 -11.15 -3.55 -19.31
C THR A 99 -10.59 -3.50 -17.88
N TYR A 100 -10.05 -4.60 -17.39
CA TYR A 100 -9.43 -4.70 -16.09
C TYR A 100 -8.22 -3.76 -15.95
N GLU A 101 -7.28 -3.80 -16.87
CA GLU A 101 -6.09 -2.94 -16.86
C GLU A 101 -6.45 -1.46 -16.79
N ARG A 102 -7.38 -1.00 -17.63
CA ARG A 102 -7.86 0.39 -17.61
C ARG A 102 -8.54 0.75 -16.29
N ALA A 103 -9.31 -0.14 -15.71
CA ALA A 103 -9.97 0.09 -14.43
C ALA A 103 -8.95 0.20 -13.30
N VAL A 104 -7.96 -0.69 -13.23
CA VAL A 104 -6.88 -0.62 -12.24
C VAL A 104 -6.05 0.66 -12.40
N GLU A 105 -5.66 0.99 -13.62
CA GLU A 105 -4.95 2.24 -13.90
C GLU A 105 -5.73 3.46 -13.41
N HIS A 106 -7.00 3.52 -13.72
CA HIS A 106 -7.87 4.63 -13.32
C HIS A 106 -7.98 4.77 -11.81
N HIS A 107 -8.14 3.65 -11.08
CA HIS A 107 -8.39 3.68 -9.64
C HIS A 107 -7.12 3.77 -8.78
N LEU A 108 -6.00 3.19 -9.21
CA LEU A 108 -4.86 2.98 -8.32
C LEU A 108 -3.58 3.68 -8.74
N PHE A 109 -3.31 3.88 -10.04
CA PHE A 109 -1.98 4.34 -10.46
C PHE A 109 -1.65 5.75 -9.99
N ALA A 110 -2.61 6.67 -10.00
CA ALA A 110 -2.37 8.04 -9.55
C ALA A 110 -2.01 8.08 -8.06
N ASP A 111 -2.77 7.37 -7.24
CA ASP A 111 -2.53 7.28 -5.79
C ASP A 111 -1.21 6.57 -5.49
N HIS A 112 -0.91 5.49 -6.21
CA HIS A 112 0.33 4.73 -6.05
C HIS A 112 1.57 5.58 -6.36
N ARG A 113 1.56 6.29 -7.47
CA ARG A 113 2.66 7.19 -7.87
C ARG A 113 2.86 8.34 -6.87
N MET A 114 1.77 8.95 -6.41
CA MET A 114 1.82 9.99 -5.39
C MET A 114 2.37 9.45 -4.07
N SER A 115 1.87 8.32 -3.60
CA SER A 115 2.32 7.67 -2.37
C SER A 115 3.80 7.32 -2.42
N ARG A 116 4.28 6.83 -3.56
CA ARG A 116 5.70 6.55 -3.78
C ARG A 116 6.56 7.82 -3.76
N ALA A 117 6.13 8.88 -4.44
CA ALA A 117 6.83 10.17 -4.44
C ALA A 117 6.89 10.76 -3.03
N LEU A 118 5.76 10.78 -2.31
CA LEU A 118 5.68 11.27 -0.94
C LEU A 118 6.51 10.40 0.02
N GLY A 119 6.45 9.08 -0.10
CA GLY A 119 7.26 8.15 0.67
C GLY A 119 8.76 8.40 0.50
N SER A 120 9.22 8.75 -0.70
CA SER A 120 10.61 9.10 -0.97
C SER A 120 11.07 10.37 -0.26
N ILE A 121 10.16 11.33 -0.08
CA ILE A 121 10.39 12.58 0.67
C ILE A 121 10.40 12.28 2.17
N LEU A 122 9.40 11.55 2.65
CA LEU A 122 9.24 11.22 4.08
C LEU A 122 10.35 10.30 4.61
N ALA A 123 10.98 9.52 3.75
CA ALA A 123 12.14 8.71 4.09
C ALA A 123 13.38 9.55 4.47
N ARG A 124 13.38 10.84 4.16
CA ARG A 124 14.46 11.76 4.50
C ARG A 124 14.17 12.48 5.82
N PRO A 125 15.14 12.64 6.74
CA PRO A 125 14.90 13.28 8.04
C PRO A 125 14.30 14.69 7.95
N TRP A 126 14.66 15.48 6.93
CA TRP A 126 14.09 16.79 6.71
C TRP A 126 12.64 16.75 6.22
N GLY A 127 12.31 15.76 5.37
CA GLY A 127 10.95 15.56 4.85
C GLY A 127 10.00 15.14 5.96
N ALA A 128 10.39 14.16 6.78
CA ALA A 128 9.60 13.74 7.94
C ALA A 128 9.37 14.88 8.92
N ARG A 129 10.41 15.65 9.27
CA ARG A 129 10.30 16.83 10.15
C ARG A 129 9.41 17.91 9.54
N GLY A 130 9.53 18.14 8.23
CA GLY A 130 8.68 19.08 7.51
C GLY A 130 7.20 18.70 7.56
N ALA A 131 6.90 17.42 7.29
CA ALA A 131 5.53 16.89 7.35
C ALA A 131 4.91 17.04 8.76
N ILE A 132 5.67 16.70 9.81
CA ILE A 132 5.20 16.86 11.19
C ILE A 132 4.88 18.33 11.48
N ARG A 133 5.76 19.27 11.11
CA ARG A 133 5.53 20.72 11.31
C ARG A 133 4.28 21.21 10.58
N VAL A 134 4.04 20.74 9.35
CA VAL A 134 2.82 21.10 8.60
C VAL A 134 1.58 20.61 9.32
N VAL A 135 1.58 19.36 9.80
CA VAL A 135 0.45 18.79 10.55
C VAL A 135 0.24 19.53 11.89
N GLU A 136 1.31 19.88 12.59
CA GLU A 136 1.24 20.67 13.83
C GLU A 136 0.69 22.08 13.58
N ALA A 137 1.18 22.77 12.55
CA ALA A 137 0.75 24.13 12.20
C ALA A 137 -0.70 24.17 11.71
N SER A 138 -1.24 23.09 11.15
CA SER A 138 -2.62 22.99 10.68
C SER A 138 -3.65 22.79 11.81
N GLY A 139 -3.19 22.62 13.05
CA GLY A 139 -4.02 22.50 14.23
C GLY A 139 -4.86 21.22 14.28
N GLU A 140 -6.00 21.29 14.98
CA GLU A 140 -6.87 20.12 15.16
C GLU A 140 -7.55 19.68 13.86
N TRP A 141 -7.93 20.63 13.02
CA TRP A 141 -8.50 20.35 11.70
C TRP A 141 -7.52 19.54 10.84
N GLY A 142 -6.27 19.98 10.76
CA GLY A 142 -5.26 19.30 9.96
C GLY A 142 -4.93 17.90 10.47
N ARG A 143 -4.83 17.72 11.80
CA ARG A 143 -4.59 16.39 12.38
C ARG A 143 -5.72 15.41 12.07
N ARG A 144 -6.98 15.87 12.19
CA ARG A 144 -8.17 15.06 11.88
C ARG A 144 -8.23 14.69 10.39
N ASN A 145 -8.04 15.66 9.50
CA ASN A 145 -8.10 15.42 8.07
C ASN A 145 -6.89 14.65 7.54
N PHE A 146 -5.72 14.81 8.16
CA PHE A 146 -4.55 14.00 7.83
C PHE A 146 -4.75 12.53 8.17
N ALA A 147 -5.35 12.22 9.32
CA ALA A 147 -5.68 10.85 9.68
C ALA A 147 -6.70 10.24 8.70
N ARG A 148 -7.74 10.98 8.34
CA ARG A 148 -8.72 10.56 7.33
C ARG A 148 -8.04 10.31 5.98
N TRP A 149 -7.25 11.24 5.50
CA TRP A 149 -6.51 11.15 4.25
C TRP A 149 -5.55 9.95 4.21
N MET A 150 -4.98 9.57 5.36
CA MET A 150 -4.06 8.42 5.45
C MET A 150 -4.76 7.06 5.51
N PHE A 151 -5.93 6.99 6.16
CA PHE A 151 -6.53 5.71 6.57
C PHE A 151 -7.96 5.47 6.05
N GLU A 152 -8.62 6.49 5.49
CA GLU A 152 -9.92 6.33 4.84
C GLU A 152 -9.76 6.05 3.34
N ASP A 153 -10.80 5.45 2.73
CA ASP A 153 -10.82 5.03 1.32
C ASP A 153 -10.88 6.20 0.31
N GLU A 154 -10.55 7.42 0.74
CA GLU A 154 -10.49 8.57 -0.16
C GLU A 154 -9.22 8.52 -1.04
N PRO A 155 -9.34 8.75 -2.37
CA PRO A 155 -8.19 8.78 -3.27
C PRO A 155 -7.19 9.85 -2.83
N ARG A 156 -6.00 9.45 -2.40
CA ARG A 156 -4.95 10.36 -1.92
C ARG A 156 -4.46 11.32 -2.99
N ALA A 157 -4.49 10.89 -4.24
CA ALA A 157 -4.15 11.72 -5.40
C ALA A 157 -5.25 12.70 -5.80
N LEU A 158 -6.38 12.76 -5.08
CA LEU A 158 -7.47 13.68 -5.39
C LEU A 158 -6.99 15.13 -5.53
N VAL A 159 -6.06 15.55 -4.67
CA VAL A 159 -5.46 16.89 -4.70
C VAL A 159 -4.68 17.15 -6.01
N LEU A 160 -4.13 16.11 -6.62
CA LEU A 160 -3.32 16.17 -7.84
C LEU A 160 -4.10 15.82 -9.11
N THR A 161 -5.33 15.38 -8.98
CA THR A 161 -6.20 15.00 -10.10
C THR A 161 -7.52 15.78 -10.09
N PRO A 162 -7.53 17.04 -10.57
CA PRO A 162 -8.73 17.88 -10.58
C PRO A 162 -9.95 17.24 -11.26
N SER A 163 -9.74 16.34 -12.22
CA SER A 163 -10.80 15.57 -12.87
C SER A 163 -11.56 14.60 -11.96
N ARG A 164 -11.11 14.39 -10.73
CA ARG A 164 -11.74 13.54 -9.71
C ARG A 164 -12.42 14.31 -8.57
N TRP A 165 -12.47 15.64 -8.67
CA TRP A 165 -13.08 16.49 -7.65
C TRP A 165 -14.62 16.59 -7.76
N HIS A 166 -15.26 15.72 -8.55
CA HIS A 166 -16.72 15.71 -8.79
C HIS A 166 -17.37 14.42 -8.34
#